data_5d441f10881ac421b4c0a2114b63e455
#
_entry.id   5d441f10881ac421b4c0a2114b63e455
#
_cell.length_a   1.000
_cell.length_b   1.000
_cell.length_c   1.000
_cell.angle_alpha   90.00
_cell.angle_beta   90.00
_cell.angle_gamma   90.00
#
_symmetry.space_group_name_H-M   'P 1'
#
loop_
_entity.id
_entity.type
_entity.pdbx_description
1 polymer ?
#
loop_
_entity_poly.entity_id
_entity_poly.type
_entity_poly.pdbx_seq_one_letter_code
_entity_poly.pdbx_strand_id
1 'polypeptide(L)'
;TGGHHPVREGEVFNTRYQALCKLGCGAFATVWLCQDMRRKKHVAVKVLKSREGFAEAAQDEVALLRCVSSMKKKDRAGENIVCLLDDFRMIGENGFHILLLRALGPSLRCLMGNYAAQGLPLPFVKKSLQQVLAGLHFLHKCCRIIHADIKPENILLYGRDKSLQRLLPDMLDCSQRTDLGLKGPGGDLGNGLEESDLTSIEVKIADLGSACWTYKPFSKEIQTQPYRALEVLLGLDYGTPADIWSTGCLAFEMATGECLFDPQPGKYFSRDDGRTPSALFISLTEVSQPLYLDVFSLRLDHVARIIELLGRIPPQIAFSWNKSTKFFSRPGALLRISRLSPRSLHSILAERHHWTKHEVTPFTSFLLPALQYAPDRRATAAQCLQHAWLSA
;
A
#
# COMPACT_ATOMS: atom_id res chain seq x y z
N THR A 1 -19.86 -4.07 17.97
CA THR A 1 -18.44 -3.92 18.33
C THR A 1 -17.65 -5.05 17.67
N GLY A 2 -16.98 -4.75 16.55
CA GLY A 2 -16.40 -5.75 15.62
C GLY A 2 -15.12 -6.44 16.09
N GLY A 3 -14.98 -6.80 17.38
CA GLY A 3 -13.82 -7.56 17.90
C GLY A 3 -12.58 -6.75 18.24
N HIS A 4 -12.62 -5.41 18.12
CA HIS A 4 -11.56 -4.54 18.63
C HIS A 4 -11.67 -4.41 20.15
N HIS A 5 -10.54 -4.45 20.84
CA HIS A 5 -10.47 -4.03 22.24
C HIS A 5 -10.75 -2.52 22.33
N PRO A 6 -11.72 -2.09 23.17
CA PRO A 6 -12.04 -0.68 23.33
C PRO A 6 -10.96 0.00 24.19
N VAL A 7 -9.99 0.63 23.54
CA VAL A 7 -8.95 1.43 24.21
C VAL A 7 -9.47 2.84 24.47
N ARG A 8 -9.14 3.39 25.63
CA ARG A 8 -9.46 4.79 26.03
C ARG A 8 -8.18 5.59 26.22
N GLU A 9 -8.28 6.90 25.96
CA GLU A 9 -7.19 7.82 26.30
C GLU A 9 -6.91 7.76 27.80
N GLY A 10 -5.64 7.76 28.19
CA GLY A 10 -5.20 7.59 29.55
C GLY A 10 -5.08 6.13 30.01
N GLU A 11 -5.60 5.15 29.26
CA GLU A 11 -5.43 3.73 29.57
C GLU A 11 -3.95 3.32 29.56
N VAL A 12 -3.58 2.46 30.52
CA VAL A 12 -2.18 2.06 30.70
C VAL A 12 -2.01 0.58 30.36
N PHE A 13 -1.24 0.28 29.31
CA PHE A 13 -0.86 -1.07 28.94
C PHE A 13 0.39 -1.51 29.71
N ASN A 14 0.38 -2.74 30.20
CA ASN A 14 1.50 -3.38 30.91
C ASN A 14 2.12 -2.47 32.00
N THR A 15 1.30 -1.73 32.74
CA THR A 15 1.72 -0.78 33.81
C THR A 15 2.80 0.22 33.36
N ARG A 16 2.95 0.47 32.06
CA ARG A 16 4.06 1.23 31.49
C ARG A 16 3.70 2.16 30.35
N TYR A 17 2.79 1.77 29.47
CA TYR A 17 2.50 2.51 28.24
C TYR A 17 1.14 3.18 28.34
N GLN A 18 1.14 4.48 28.52
CA GLN A 18 -0.10 5.27 28.64
C GLN A 18 -0.58 5.71 27.26
N ALA A 19 -1.80 5.35 26.89
CA ALA A 19 -2.44 5.77 25.64
C ALA A 19 -2.70 7.28 25.66
N LEU A 20 -2.21 8.00 24.66
CA LEU A 20 -2.39 9.44 24.50
C LEU A 20 -3.49 9.74 23.48
N CYS A 21 -3.43 9.14 22.30
CA CYS A 21 -4.37 9.35 21.23
C CYS A 21 -4.34 8.19 20.24
N LYS A 22 -5.44 8.01 19.51
CA LYS A 22 -5.55 7.01 18.46
C LYS A 22 -4.88 7.53 17.18
N LEU A 23 -3.96 6.73 16.62
CA LEU A 23 -3.27 7.05 15.37
C LEU A 23 -3.97 6.46 14.14
N GLY A 24 -4.74 5.37 14.30
CA GLY A 24 -5.44 4.74 13.20
C GLY A 24 -6.26 3.53 13.61
N CYS A 25 -7.17 3.15 12.70
CA CYS A 25 -8.02 1.98 12.84
C CYS A 25 -8.04 1.22 11.51
N GLY A 26 -7.56 0.00 11.52
CA GLY A 26 -7.59 -0.88 10.37
C GLY A 26 -8.57 -2.04 10.56
N ALA A 27 -8.69 -2.88 9.54
CA ALA A 27 -9.55 -4.07 9.58
C ALA A 27 -9.17 -5.02 10.72
N PHE A 28 -7.89 -5.07 11.11
CA PHE A 28 -7.34 -6.09 12.01
C PHE A 28 -6.79 -5.54 13.33
N ALA A 29 -6.62 -4.22 13.44
CA ALA A 29 -6.00 -3.61 14.60
C ALA A 29 -6.40 -2.13 14.78
N THR A 30 -6.19 -1.61 15.99
CA THR A 30 -6.11 -0.18 16.25
C THR A 30 -4.68 0.19 16.63
N VAL A 31 -4.22 1.38 16.24
CA VAL A 31 -2.88 1.88 16.55
C VAL A 31 -3.01 3.14 17.40
N TRP A 32 -2.26 3.18 18.49
CA TRP A 32 -2.31 4.25 19.47
C TRP A 32 -0.93 4.86 19.69
N LEU A 33 -0.84 6.17 19.77
CA LEU A 33 0.32 6.84 20.32
C LEU A 33 0.30 6.68 21.82
N CYS A 34 1.37 6.17 22.40
CA CYS A 34 1.50 5.99 23.84
C CYS A 34 2.79 6.61 24.35
N GLN A 35 2.77 7.01 25.61
CA GLN A 35 3.98 7.40 26.33
C GLN A 35 4.54 6.22 27.12
N ASP A 36 5.80 5.84 26.87
CA ASP A 36 6.55 4.97 27.75
C ASP A 36 6.89 5.75 29.04
N MET A 37 6.15 5.50 30.11
CA MET A 37 6.29 6.21 31.38
C MET A 37 7.66 6.02 32.02
N ARG A 38 8.35 4.90 31.73
CA ARG A 38 9.69 4.62 32.26
C ARG A 38 10.77 5.37 31.49
N ARG A 39 10.71 5.36 30.16
CA ARG A 39 11.73 5.97 29.28
C ARG A 39 11.42 7.39 28.85
N LYS A 40 10.23 7.90 29.17
CA LYS A 40 9.73 9.24 28.76
C LYS A 40 9.80 9.46 27.25
N LYS A 41 9.55 8.41 26.45
CA LYS A 41 9.56 8.42 24.97
C LYS A 41 8.21 8.00 24.44
N HIS A 42 7.88 8.50 23.26
CA HIS A 42 6.69 8.05 22.54
C HIS A 42 6.94 6.72 21.83
N VAL A 43 5.93 5.87 21.84
CA VAL A 43 5.88 4.58 21.16
C VAL A 43 4.52 4.44 20.47
N ALA A 44 4.47 3.64 19.42
CA ALA A 44 3.22 3.25 18.79
C ALA A 44 2.80 1.87 19.34
N VAL A 45 1.59 1.77 19.82
CA VAL A 45 0.99 0.53 20.33
C VAL A 45 -0.06 0.06 19.36
N LYS A 46 0.20 -1.06 18.69
CA LYS A 46 -0.76 -1.72 17.80
C LYS A 46 -1.51 -2.79 18.58
N VAL A 47 -2.81 -2.61 18.77
CA VAL A 47 -3.71 -3.52 19.49
C VAL A 47 -4.43 -4.37 18.45
N LEU A 48 -4.10 -5.66 18.40
CA LEU A 48 -4.66 -6.59 17.43
C LEU A 48 -6.02 -7.10 17.90
N LYS A 49 -6.93 -7.37 16.95
CA LYS A 49 -8.24 -7.96 17.26
C LYS A 49 -8.11 -9.33 17.94
N SER A 50 -9.00 -9.62 18.89
CA SER A 50 -8.98 -10.84 19.71
C SER A 50 -9.99 -11.90 19.28
N ARG A 51 -10.58 -11.81 18.08
CA ARG A 51 -11.58 -12.79 17.61
C ARG A 51 -10.93 -14.11 17.21
N GLU A 52 -11.65 -15.24 17.38
CA GLU A 52 -11.27 -16.54 16.79
C GLU A 52 -10.98 -16.39 15.30
N GLY A 53 -9.85 -16.93 14.82
CA GLY A 53 -9.33 -16.73 13.46
C GLY A 53 -8.34 -15.57 13.29
N PHE A 54 -8.29 -14.59 14.21
CA PHE A 54 -7.30 -13.49 14.16
C PHE A 54 -6.07 -13.74 15.04
N ALA A 55 -6.15 -14.68 15.96
CA ALA A 55 -5.03 -15.03 16.83
C ALA A 55 -3.83 -15.59 16.04
N GLU A 56 -4.09 -16.38 14.99
CA GLU A 56 -3.05 -16.92 14.11
C GLU A 56 -2.41 -15.80 13.27
N ALA A 57 -3.20 -14.91 12.68
CA ALA A 57 -2.70 -13.77 11.94
C ALA A 57 -1.85 -12.83 12.82
N ALA A 58 -2.24 -12.65 14.09
CA ALA A 58 -1.46 -11.87 15.04
C ALA A 58 -0.10 -12.52 15.34
N GLN A 59 -0.06 -13.84 15.52
CA GLN A 59 1.18 -14.59 15.73
C GLN A 59 2.09 -14.54 14.50
N ASP A 60 1.52 -14.61 13.28
CA ASP A 60 2.27 -14.48 12.04
C ASP A 60 2.90 -13.09 11.92
N GLU A 61 2.19 -12.00 12.22
CA GLU A 61 2.75 -10.64 12.20
C GLU A 61 3.88 -10.47 13.22
N VAL A 62 3.72 -11.01 14.43
CA VAL A 62 4.79 -11.05 15.46
C VAL A 62 6.02 -11.79 14.94
N ALA A 63 5.83 -12.96 14.33
CA ALA A 63 6.93 -13.77 13.81
C ALA A 63 7.68 -13.04 12.68
N LEU A 64 6.97 -12.38 11.78
CA LEU A 64 7.54 -11.56 10.69
C LEU A 64 8.36 -10.39 11.25
N LEU A 65 7.81 -9.64 12.21
CA LEU A 65 8.49 -8.50 12.83
C LEU A 65 9.73 -8.92 13.64
N ARG A 66 9.68 -10.06 14.33
CA ARG A 66 10.82 -10.64 15.04
C ARG A 66 11.92 -11.07 14.07
N CYS A 67 11.56 -11.68 12.92
CA CYS A 67 12.51 -12.02 11.86
C CYS A 67 13.21 -10.75 11.35
N VAL A 68 12.45 -9.72 11.00
CA VAL A 68 12.98 -8.42 10.57
C VAL A 68 13.95 -7.87 11.62
N SER A 69 13.56 -7.84 12.89
CA SER A 69 14.40 -7.32 13.98
C SER A 69 15.69 -8.11 14.19
N SER A 70 15.66 -9.42 14.02
CA SER A 70 16.83 -10.29 14.09
C SER A 70 17.80 -10.04 12.94
N MET A 71 17.27 -9.94 11.71
CA MET A 71 18.07 -9.77 10.50
C MET A 71 18.67 -8.36 10.36
N LYS A 72 18.04 -7.32 10.95
CA LYS A 72 18.58 -5.94 10.99
C LYS A 72 19.99 -5.84 11.57
N LYS A 73 20.34 -6.71 12.48
CA LYS A 73 21.71 -6.73 13.06
C LYS A 73 22.78 -7.08 12.03
N LYS A 74 22.39 -7.69 10.91
CA LYS A 74 23.27 -8.16 9.85
C LYS A 74 23.29 -7.24 8.63
N ASP A 75 22.22 -6.47 8.42
CA ASP A 75 22.06 -5.62 7.24
C ASP A 75 21.38 -4.28 7.59
N ARG A 76 22.06 -3.17 7.30
CA ARG A 76 21.56 -1.81 7.55
C ARG A 76 20.33 -1.44 6.72
N ALA A 77 20.09 -2.11 5.60
CA ALA A 77 18.87 -1.87 4.80
C ALA A 77 17.58 -2.15 5.59
N GLY A 78 17.66 -3.01 6.62
CA GLY A 78 16.58 -3.24 7.58
C GLY A 78 16.18 -1.99 8.38
N GLU A 79 17.00 -0.93 8.42
CA GLU A 79 16.62 0.33 9.06
C GLU A 79 15.48 1.04 8.35
N ASN A 80 15.22 0.73 7.08
CA ASN A 80 14.09 1.25 6.32
C ASN A 80 12.75 0.55 6.64
N ILE A 81 12.74 -0.40 7.58
CA ILE A 81 11.53 -1.07 8.05
C ILE A 81 11.21 -0.61 9.47
N VAL A 82 9.92 -0.52 9.81
CA VAL A 82 9.48 -0.26 11.19
C VAL A 82 10.14 -1.21 12.19
N CYS A 83 10.45 -0.73 13.37
CA CYS A 83 11.11 -1.52 14.40
C CYS A 83 10.10 -2.01 15.44
N LEU A 84 10.01 -3.31 15.62
CA LEU A 84 9.38 -3.91 16.79
C LEU A 84 10.29 -3.66 18.00
N LEU A 85 9.73 -3.06 19.04
CA LEU A 85 10.43 -2.79 20.30
C LEU A 85 10.17 -3.89 21.31
N ASP A 86 8.92 -4.38 21.36
CA ASP A 86 8.46 -5.43 22.25
C ASP A 86 7.11 -5.97 21.75
N ASP A 87 6.71 -7.11 22.24
CA ASP A 87 5.36 -7.64 22.07
C ASP A 87 4.92 -8.38 23.32
N PHE A 88 3.66 -8.28 23.66
CA PHE A 88 3.08 -8.96 24.82
C PHE A 88 1.59 -9.22 24.65
N ARG A 89 1.08 -10.16 25.41
CA ARG A 89 -0.33 -10.49 25.44
C ARG A 89 -0.97 -9.89 26.69
N MET A 90 -2.05 -9.16 26.50
CA MET A 90 -2.89 -8.68 27.61
C MET A 90 -3.95 -9.72 27.94
N ILE A 91 -4.16 -9.92 29.24
CA ILE A 91 -5.21 -10.79 29.75
C ILE A 91 -6.46 -9.92 29.90
N GLY A 92 -7.48 -10.18 29.11
CA GLY A 92 -8.83 -9.60 29.19
C GLY A 92 -9.84 -10.71 28.91
N GLU A 93 -11.14 -10.39 28.83
CA GLU A 93 -12.19 -11.39 28.60
C GLU A 93 -11.94 -12.32 27.40
N ASN A 94 -11.16 -11.86 26.40
CA ASN A 94 -10.75 -12.66 25.23
C ASN A 94 -9.26 -12.66 24.95
N GLY A 95 -8.42 -12.03 25.77
CA GLY A 95 -6.98 -11.86 25.55
C GLY A 95 -6.62 -11.27 24.18
N PHE A 96 -5.83 -10.23 24.14
CA PHE A 96 -5.42 -9.59 22.87
C PHE A 96 -3.90 -9.38 22.82
N HIS A 97 -3.34 -9.41 21.60
CA HIS A 97 -1.92 -9.14 21.38
C HIS A 97 -1.66 -7.65 21.18
N ILE A 98 -0.59 -7.20 21.81
CA ILE A 98 -0.07 -5.85 21.66
C ILE A 98 1.31 -5.92 21.03
N LEU A 99 1.50 -5.14 19.96
CA LEU A 99 2.79 -4.89 19.34
C LEU A 99 3.26 -3.51 19.72
N LEU A 100 4.42 -3.43 20.33
CA LEU A 100 5.08 -2.18 20.64
C LEU A 100 6.05 -1.82 19.53
N LEU A 101 5.75 -0.77 18.82
CA LEU A 101 6.53 -0.29 17.68
C LEU A 101 7.21 1.03 18.01
N ARG A 102 8.31 1.32 17.33
CA ARG A 102 8.90 2.67 17.37
C ARG A 102 7.88 3.66 16.81
N ALA A 103 7.58 4.72 17.55
CA ALA A 103 6.79 5.82 17.03
C ALA A 103 7.52 6.47 15.85
N LEU A 104 6.81 6.65 14.76
CA LEU A 104 7.24 7.31 13.54
C LEU A 104 6.34 8.51 13.29
N GLY A 105 6.67 9.32 12.29
CA GLY A 105 5.86 10.44 11.84
C GLY A 105 4.57 10.02 11.09
N PRO A 106 3.89 10.98 10.44
CA PRO A 106 2.70 10.72 9.63
C PRO A 106 3.02 9.78 8.46
N SER A 107 1.98 9.25 7.85
CA SER A 107 2.14 8.49 6.62
C SER A 107 2.46 9.42 5.44
N LEU A 108 3.06 8.84 4.41
CA LEU A 108 3.28 9.53 3.15
C LEU A 108 1.95 10.03 2.55
N ARG A 109 0.83 9.32 2.78
CA ARG A 109 -0.51 9.75 2.38
C ARG A 109 -0.87 11.11 2.95
N CYS A 110 -0.58 11.36 4.23
CA CYS A 110 -0.83 12.64 4.88
C CYS A 110 0.01 13.75 4.24
N LEU A 111 1.29 13.50 3.97
CA LEU A 111 2.15 14.47 3.31
C LEU A 111 1.67 14.78 1.89
N MET A 112 1.29 13.76 1.11
CA MET A 112 0.78 13.93 -0.26
C MET A 112 -0.49 14.78 -0.31
N GLY A 113 -1.32 14.75 0.74
CA GLY A 113 -2.52 15.57 0.83
C GLY A 113 -2.25 17.07 0.65
N ASN A 114 -1.07 17.56 1.04
CA ASN A 114 -0.68 18.98 0.90
C ASN A 114 -0.20 19.34 -0.52
N TYR A 115 0.17 18.33 -1.30
CA TYR A 115 0.66 18.50 -2.68
C TYR A 115 -0.32 17.94 -3.72
N ALA A 116 -1.58 17.76 -3.35
CA ALA A 116 -2.58 16.92 -4.04
C ALA A 116 -2.63 17.03 -5.57
N ALA A 117 -2.43 18.21 -6.16
CA ALA A 117 -2.53 18.39 -7.61
C ALA A 117 -1.17 18.40 -8.35
N GLN A 118 -0.07 18.50 -7.64
CA GLN A 118 1.25 18.72 -8.24
C GLN A 118 2.23 17.56 -8.04
N GLY A 119 1.89 16.63 -7.12
CA GLY A 119 2.83 15.62 -6.67
C GLY A 119 3.90 16.20 -5.73
N LEU A 120 4.71 15.31 -5.15
CA LEU A 120 5.80 15.66 -4.26
C LEU A 120 7.03 16.11 -5.07
N PRO A 121 7.91 16.96 -4.52
CA PRO A 121 9.17 17.33 -5.16
C PRO A 121 9.99 16.09 -5.57
N LEU A 122 10.44 16.04 -6.82
CA LEU A 122 11.13 14.85 -7.37
C LEU A 122 12.37 14.42 -6.56
N PRO A 123 13.19 15.33 -5.99
CA PRO A 123 14.29 14.92 -5.11
C PRO A 123 13.80 14.10 -3.90
N PHE A 124 12.69 14.50 -3.27
CA PHE A 124 12.09 13.75 -2.17
C PHE A 124 11.49 12.42 -2.64
N VAL A 125 10.85 12.38 -3.81
CA VAL A 125 10.33 11.14 -4.42
C VAL A 125 11.46 10.14 -4.64
N LYS A 126 12.58 10.56 -5.24
CA LYS A 126 13.75 9.71 -5.48
C LYS A 126 14.33 9.16 -4.18
N LYS A 127 14.56 10.03 -3.20
CA LYS A 127 15.07 9.65 -1.88
C LYS A 127 14.16 8.64 -1.18
N SER A 128 12.86 8.90 -1.19
CA SER A 128 11.87 8.02 -0.58
C SER A 128 11.83 6.65 -1.26
N LEU A 129 11.87 6.62 -2.60
CA LEU A 129 11.91 5.37 -3.35
C LEU A 129 13.20 4.58 -3.13
N GLN A 130 14.34 5.23 -2.99
CA GLN A 130 15.59 4.56 -2.61
C GLN A 130 15.44 3.84 -1.27
N GLN A 131 14.83 4.47 -0.28
CA GLN A 131 14.62 3.88 1.05
C GLN A 131 13.58 2.76 1.04
N VAL A 132 12.46 2.94 0.32
CA VAL A 132 11.43 1.89 0.14
C VAL A 132 12.03 0.67 -0.58
N LEU A 133 12.75 0.88 -1.68
CA LEU A 133 13.37 -0.20 -2.44
C LEU A 133 14.48 -0.91 -1.64
N ALA A 134 15.28 -0.19 -0.85
CA ALA A 134 16.26 -0.78 0.06
C ALA A 134 15.58 -1.65 1.12
N GLY A 135 14.50 -1.16 1.72
CA GLY A 135 13.67 -1.93 2.64
C GLY A 135 13.06 -3.18 2.00
N LEU A 136 12.50 -3.07 0.80
CA LEU A 136 11.96 -4.21 0.06
C LEU A 136 13.06 -5.21 -0.33
N HIS A 137 14.22 -4.76 -0.77
CA HIS A 137 15.36 -5.65 -1.03
C HIS A 137 15.70 -6.49 0.21
N PHE A 138 15.78 -5.83 1.37
CA PHE A 138 16.01 -6.50 2.65
C PHE A 138 14.91 -7.51 2.99
N LEU A 139 13.62 -7.13 2.88
CA LEU A 139 12.50 -8.05 3.13
C LEU A 139 12.54 -9.26 2.19
N HIS A 140 12.74 -9.04 0.89
CA HIS A 140 12.70 -10.07 -0.12
C HIS A 140 13.90 -11.03 -0.04
N LYS A 141 15.11 -10.48 0.08
CA LYS A 141 16.36 -11.24 0.00
C LYS A 141 16.78 -11.83 1.34
N CYS A 142 16.78 -11.01 2.40
CA CYS A 142 17.29 -11.41 3.71
C CYS A 142 16.22 -12.08 4.56
N CYS A 143 14.99 -11.56 4.56
CA CYS A 143 13.91 -12.07 5.39
C CYS A 143 13.00 -13.09 4.68
N ARG A 144 13.01 -13.14 3.35
CA ARG A 144 12.09 -13.97 2.54
C ARG A 144 10.61 -13.63 2.81
N ILE A 145 10.33 -12.34 2.94
CA ILE A 145 9.02 -11.78 3.24
C ILE A 145 8.51 -10.99 2.03
N ILE A 146 7.24 -11.17 1.69
CA ILE A 146 6.45 -10.34 0.78
C ILE A 146 5.65 -9.38 1.66
N HIS A 147 5.74 -8.07 1.43
CA HIS A 147 4.99 -7.08 2.22
C HIS A 147 3.50 -7.13 1.94
N ALA A 148 3.14 -7.31 0.67
CA ALA A 148 1.78 -7.52 0.17
C ALA A 148 0.81 -6.33 0.32
N ASP A 149 1.24 -5.17 0.82
CA ASP A 149 0.39 -3.96 0.89
C ASP A 149 1.23 -2.66 0.85
N ILE A 150 2.12 -2.53 -0.13
CA ILE A 150 2.89 -1.30 -0.37
C ILE A 150 1.95 -0.22 -0.92
N LYS A 151 1.81 0.86 -0.17
CA LYS A 151 0.96 2.04 -0.49
C LYS A 151 1.37 3.23 0.37
N PRO A 152 0.97 4.48 0.04
CA PRO A 152 1.35 5.67 0.79
C PRO A 152 1.00 5.64 2.28
N GLU A 153 -0.10 4.96 2.66
CA GLU A 153 -0.53 4.82 4.04
C GLU A 153 0.45 3.99 4.90
N ASN A 154 1.17 3.06 4.27
CA ASN A 154 2.11 2.15 4.93
C ASN A 154 3.56 2.60 4.82
N ILE A 155 3.81 3.77 4.26
CA ILE A 155 5.12 4.44 4.25
C ILE A 155 5.06 5.60 5.24
N LEU A 156 5.80 5.48 6.34
CA LEU A 156 5.78 6.46 7.43
C LEU A 156 7.02 7.35 7.38
N LEU A 157 6.82 8.64 7.61
CA LEU A 157 7.88 9.62 7.68
C LEU A 157 8.71 9.40 8.95
N TYR A 158 10.01 9.62 8.86
CA TYR A 158 10.94 9.53 9.96
C TYR A 158 11.97 10.65 9.87
N GLY A 159 12.24 11.30 11.00
CA GLY A 159 13.26 12.33 11.09
C GLY A 159 13.75 12.47 12.51
N ARG A 160 14.97 12.92 12.65
CA ARG A 160 15.59 13.20 13.96
C ARG A 160 15.34 14.63 14.41
N ASP A 161 14.87 15.49 13.52
CA ASP A 161 14.78 16.92 13.70
C ASP A 161 13.41 17.36 14.23
N LYS A 162 13.40 18.61 14.78
CA LYS A 162 12.22 19.29 15.30
C LYS A 162 11.10 19.46 14.25
N SER A 163 11.43 19.34 12.94
CA SER A 163 10.48 19.43 11.84
C SER A 163 9.38 18.39 11.94
N LEU A 164 9.72 17.14 12.28
CA LEU A 164 8.72 16.08 12.50
C LEU A 164 7.93 16.27 13.80
N GLN A 165 8.50 16.86 14.82
CA GLN A 165 7.77 17.18 16.04
C GLN A 165 6.69 18.26 15.82
N ARG A 166 6.89 19.15 14.84
CA ARG A 166 5.88 20.12 14.40
C ARG A 166 4.71 19.45 13.65
N LEU A 167 4.96 18.32 13.00
CA LEU A 167 3.93 17.55 12.29
C LEU A 167 3.09 16.64 13.21
N LEU A 168 3.52 16.41 14.46
CA LEU A 168 2.79 15.57 15.41
C LEU A 168 1.35 16.06 15.70
N PRO A 169 1.09 17.37 15.93
CA PRO A 169 -0.26 17.87 16.13
C PRO A 169 -1.17 17.65 14.91
N ASP A 170 -0.63 17.85 13.69
CA ASP A 170 -1.38 17.69 12.44
C ASP A 170 -1.67 16.22 12.14
N MET A 171 -0.81 15.30 12.62
CA MET A 171 -1.07 13.86 12.57
C MET A 171 -2.33 13.45 13.31
N LEU A 172 -2.59 14.08 14.44
CA LEU A 172 -3.72 13.76 15.30
C LEU A 172 -5.02 14.20 14.61
N ASP A 173 -5.02 15.33 13.95
CA ASP A 173 -6.17 15.86 13.21
C ASP A 173 -6.43 15.04 11.92
N CYS A 174 -5.41 14.66 11.18
CA CYS A 174 -5.54 13.84 9.98
C CYS A 174 -6.08 12.43 10.29
N SER A 175 -5.66 11.81 11.40
CA SER A 175 -6.15 10.51 11.86
C SER A 175 -7.64 10.55 12.26
N GLN A 176 -8.07 11.59 12.93
CA GLN A 176 -9.48 11.77 13.33
C GLN A 176 -10.38 11.98 12.12
N ARG A 177 -9.91 12.68 11.07
CA ARG A 177 -10.68 12.95 9.85
C ARG A 177 -10.87 11.71 8.98
N THR A 178 -9.87 10.82 8.90
CA THR A 178 -9.99 9.54 8.18
C THR A 178 -10.98 8.59 8.85
N ASP A 179 -11.06 8.57 10.18
CA ASP A 179 -12.04 7.76 10.91
C ASP A 179 -13.49 8.26 10.71
N LEU A 180 -13.69 9.53 10.41
CA LEU A 180 -15.02 10.13 10.18
C LEU A 180 -15.47 10.07 8.71
N GLY A 181 -14.69 9.46 7.81
CA GLY A 181 -15.03 9.36 6.38
C GLY A 181 -15.16 10.71 5.67
N LEU A 182 -14.71 11.79 6.27
CA LEU A 182 -14.76 13.13 5.72
C LEU A 182 -13.65 13.30 4.69
N LYS A 183 -13.99 13.19 3.42
CA LYS A 183 -13.21 13.75 2.30
C LYS A 183 -13.32 15.27 2.38
N GLY A 184 -12.61 15.86 3.32
CA GLY A 184 -12.42 17.32 3.36
C GLY A 184 -11.19 17.71 2.54
N PRO A 185 -11.08 18.98 2.08
CA PRO A 185 -9.84 19.51 1.55
C PRO A 185 -8.75 19.22 2.58
N GLY A 186 -7.61 18.68 2.10
CA GLY A 186 -6.49 18.30 2.94
C GLY A 186 -6.28 19.35 4.01
N GLY A 187 -6.25 18.92 5.28
CA GLY A 187 -5.94 19.85 6.36
C GLY A 187 -4.67 20.57 5.93
N ASP A 188 -4.79 21.87 5.84
CA ASP A 188 -3.67 22.74 5.58
C ASP A 188 -2.62 22.40 6.66
N LEU A 189 -1.64 21.55 6.32
CA LEU A 189 -0.36 21.51 7.02
C LEU A 189 0.25 22.89 6.71
N GLY A 190 -0.42 23.90 7.29
CA GLY A 190 -0.23 25.29 6.98
C GLY A 190 1.23 25.61 6.86
N ASN A 191 1.63 26.13 5.75
CA ASN A 191 2.83 26.96 5.45
C ASN A 191 4.14 26.66 6.22
N GLY A 192 4.31 25.47 6.81
CA GLY A 192 5.36 25.17 7.78
C GLY A 192 6.43 24.18 7.35
N LEU A 193 6.23 23.42 6.24
CA LEU A 193 7.29 22.60 5.67
C LEU A 193 7.87 23.29 4.45
N GLU A 194 9.07 23.83 4.62
CA GLU A 194 9.86 24.29 3.50
C GLU A 194 10.43 23.09 2.72
N GLU A 195 10.73 23.26 1.45
CA GLU A 195 11.35 22.21 0.62
C GLU A 195 12.67 21.71 1.24
N SER A 196 13.36 22.57 1.98
CA SER A 196 14.55 22.26 2.79
C SER A 196 14.27 21.22 3.88
N ASP A 197 13.07 21.24 4.50
CA ASP A 197 12.69 20.27 5.52
C ASP A 197 12.53 18.87 4.96
N LEU A 198 12.04 18.73 3.71
CA LEU A 198 11.90 17.45 3.03
C LEU A 198 13.24 16.75 2.79
N THR A 199 14.34 17.51 2.69
CA THR A 199 15.67 16.92 2.49
C THR A 199 16.14 16.13 3.70
N SER A 200 15.74 16.51 4.92
CA SER A 200 16.09 15.82 6.17
C SER A 200 15.16 14.65 6.51
N ILE A 201 13.94 14.62 5.94
CA ILE A 201 12.95 13.59 6.21
C ILE A 201 13.32 12.29 5.49
N GLU A 202 13.26 11.19 6.24
CA GLU A 202 13.41 9.81 5.76
C GLU A 202 12.06 9.10 5.80
N VAL A 203 11.98 7.92 5.15
CA VAL A 203 10.77 7.08 5.20
C VAL A 203 11.08 5.67 5.66
N LYS A 204 10.08 5.01 6.24
CA LYS A 204 10.16 3.60 6.64
C LYS A 204 8.90 2.86 6.21
N ILE A 205 9.08 1.63 5.75
CA ILE A 205 7.98 0.71 5.49
C ILE A 205 7.40 0.24 6.82
N ALA A 206 6.10 0.33 6.96
CA ALA A 206 5.34 -0.07 8.15
C ALA A 206 4.21 -1.03 7.79
N ASP A 207 3.57 -1.59 8.81
CA ASP A 207 2.41 -2.48 8.73
C ASP A 207 2.68 -3.80 7.99
N LEU A 208 3.23 -4.77 8.71
CA LEU A 208 3.41 -6.15 8.24
C LEU A 208 2.16 -7.03 8.45
N GLY A 209 1.01 -6.45 8.78
CA GLY A 209 -0.23 -7.20 9.04
C GLY A 209 -0.81 -7.95 7.84
N SER A 210 -0.42 -7.58 6.63
CA SER A 210 -0.77 -8.29 5.37
C SER A 210 0.39 -9.09 4.79
N ALA A 211 1.58 -8.98 5.39
CA ALA A 211 2.80 -9.60 4.88
C ALA A 211 2.78 -11.13 5.05
N CYS A 212 3.53 -11.82 4.22
CA CYS A 212 3.65 -13.27 4.29
C CYS A 212 5.07 -13.75 3.93
N TRP A 213 5.39 -14.97 4.30
CA TRP A 213 6.60 -15.63 3.86
C TRP A 213 6.51 -15.99 2.37
N THR A 214 7.61 -15.90 1.64
CA THR A 214 7.65 -16.26 0.21
C THR A 214 7.26 -17.73 -0.05
N TYR A 215 7.41 -18.59 0.93
CA TYR A 215 7.09 -20.02 0.86
C TYR A 215 5.74 -20.38 1.52
N LYS A 216 5.09 -19.43 2.19
CA LYS A 216 3.79 -19.64 2.85
C LYS A 216 2.89 -18.40 2.62
N PRO A 217 2.29 -18.26 1.44
CA PRO A 217 1.29 -17.21 1.21
C PRO A 217 0.06 -17.42 2.11
N PHE A 218 -0.42 -16.37 2.77
CA PHE A 218 -1.58 -16.47 3.68
C PHE A 218 -2.91 -16.25 2.97
N SER A 219 -2.95 -15.50 1.88
CA SER A 219 -4.16 -15.16 1.14
C SER A 219 -3.88 -15.15 -0.36
N LYS A 220 -4.90 -15.49 -1.16
CA LYS A 220 -4.87 -15.28 -2.61
C LYS A 220 -5.17 -13.84 -3.01
N GLU A 221 -5.83 -13.08 -2.15
CA GLU A 221 -6.16 -11.68 -2.36
C GLU A 221 -5.27 -10.81 -1.46
N ILE A 222 -4.30 -10.18 -2.09
CA ILE A 222 -3.38 -9.25 -1.45
C ILE A 222 -3.45 -7.89 -2.13
N GLN A 223 -2.84 -6.89 -1.52
CA GLN A 223 -2.69 -5.53 -2.00
C GLN A 223 -3.99 -4.72 -2.01
N THR A 224 -3.87 -3.46 -1.72
CA THR A 224 -4.94 -2.48 -1.88
C THR A 224 -5.19 -2.24 -3.38
N GLN A 225 -6.44 -2.10 -3.79
CA GLN A 225 -6.89 -2.14 -5.19
C GLN A 225 -6.06 -1.29 -6.17
N PRO A 226 -5.77 0.00 -5.96
CA PRO A 226 -4.99 0.80 -6.92
C PRO A 226 -3.55 0.31 -7.14
N TYR A 227 -2.99 -0.43 -6.18
CA TYR A 227 -1.60 -0.93 -6.18
C TYR A 227 -1.50 -2.42 -6.49
N ARG A 228 -2.62 -3.07 -6.83
CA ARG A 228 -2.71 -4.52 -7.02
C ARG A 228 -2.11 -4.95 -8.34
N ALA A 229 -1.17 -5.90 -8.28
CA ALA A 229 -0.49 -6.44 -9.44
C ALA A 229 -1.40 -7.29 -10.33
N LEU A 230 -1.05 -7.39 -11.62
CA LEU A 230 -1.85 -8.10 -12.61
C LEU A 230 -2.05 -9.57 -12.23
N GLU A 231 -1.00 -10.27 -11.80
CA GLU A 231 -1.08 -11.68 -11.38
C GLU A 231 -2.09 -11.86 -10.23
N VAL A 232 -2.17 -10.92 -9.30
CA VAL A 232 -3.13 -10.95 -8.18
C VAL A 232 -4.55 -10.68 -8.69
N LEU A 233 -4.72 -9.71 -9.61
CA LEU A 233 -6.02 -9.44 -10.25
C LEU A 233 -6.54 -10.66 -11.01
N LEU A 234 -5.67 -11.38 -11.69
CA LEU A 234 -6.01 -12.58 -12.43
C LEU A 234 -6.12 -13.84 -11.54
N GLY A 235 -5.76 -13.76 -10.24
CA GLY A 235 -5.80 -14.88 -9.29
C GLY A 235 -4.71 -15.92 -9.53
N LEU A 236 -3.59 -15.51 -10.13
CA LEU A 236 -2.38 -16.32 -10.30
C LEU A 236 -1.56 -16.36 -9.01
N ASP A 237 -0.59 -17.25 -8.95
CA ASP A 237 0.38 -17.26 -7.88
C ASP A 237 1.23 -15.97 -7.91
N TYR A 238 1.51 -15.45 -6.75
CA TYR A 238 2.28 -14.21 -6.58
C TYR A 238 3.53 -14.45 -5.74
N GLY A 239 4.44 -13.51 -5.81
CA GLY A 239 5.69 -13.51 -5.06
C GLY A 239 6.15 -12.08 -4.75
N THR A 240 7.44 -11.94 -4.44
CA THR A 240 8.07 -10.63 -4.18
C THR A 240 7.89 -9.62 -5.33
N PRO A 241 7.74 -10.02 -6.63
CA PRO A 241 7.48 -9.06 -7.69
C PRO A 241 6.17 -8.28 -7.53
N ALA A 242 5.18 -8.78 -6.77
CA ALA A 242 3.96 -8.04 -6.49
C ALA A 242 4.24 -6.72 -5.75
N ASP A 243 5.17 -6.71 -4.79
CA ASP A 243 5.58 -5.49 -4.09
C ASP A 243 6.25 -4.47 -5.02
N ILE A 244 6.97 -4.94 -6.05
CA ILE A 244 7.62 -4.06 -7.04
C ILE A 244 6.59 -3.39 -7.94
N TRP A 245 5.54 -4.09 -8.34
CA TRP A 245 4.40 -3.48 -9.04
C TRP A 245 3.77 -2.36 -8.21
N SER A 246 3.45 -2.64 -6.94
CA SER A 246 2.91 -1.63 -6.03
C SER A 246 3.85 -0.43 -5.87
N THR A 247 5.18 -0.68 -5.84
CA THR A 247 6.19 0.40 -5.77
C THR A 247 6.20 1.25 -7.04
N GLY A 248 5.98 0.67 -8.22
CA GLY A 248 5.79 1.42 -9.47
C GLY A 248 4.55 2.33 -9.41
N CYS A 249 3.43 1.81 -8.90
CA CYS A 249 2.21 2.60 -8.70
C CYS A 249 2.43 3.72 -7.67
N LEU A 250 3.09 3.42 -6.56
CA LEU A 250 3.47 4.38 -5.52
C LEU A 250 4.36 5.51 -6.09
N ALA A 251 5.36 5.15 -6.89
CA ALA A 251 6.28 6.12 -7.50
C ALA A 251 5.54 7.12 -8.40
N PHE A 252 4.62 6.63 -9.23
CA PHE A 252 3.81 7.48 -10.08
C PHE A 252 2.94 8.42 -9.24
N GLU A 253 2.24 7.90 -8.24
CA GLU A 253 1.36 8.69 -7.40
C GLU A 253 2.10 9.75 -6.57
N MET A 254 3.27 9.41 -6.01
CA MET A 254 4.12 10.39 -5.34
C MET A 254 4.53 11.53 -6.26
N ALA A 255 4.90 11.21 -7.49
CA ALA A 255 5.45 12.18 -8.44
C ALA A 255 4.37 13.05 -9.11
N THR A 256 3.13 12.58 -9.18
CA THR A 256 2.05 13.25 -9.92
C THR A 256 0.87 13.69 -9.04
N GLY A 257 0.76 13.16 -7.82
CA GLY A 257 -0.41 13.35 -6.94
C GLY A 257 -1.62 12.49 -7.32
N GLU A 258 -1.54 11.67 -8.36
CA GLU A 258 -2.66 10.86 -8.86
C GLU A 258 -2.32 9.37 -8.88
N CYS A 259 -3.32 8.52 -8.58
CA CYS A 259 -3.14 7.08 -8.72
C CYS A 259 -2.85 6.71 -10.18
N LEU A 260 -1.87 5.83 -10.40
CA LEU A 260 -1.58 5.29 -11.74
C LEU A 260 -2.79 4.52 -12.29
N PHE A 261 -3.42 3.72 -11.43
CA PHE A 261 -4.66 3.01 -11.71
C PHE A 261 -5.70 3.41 -10.67
N ASP A 262 -6.82 3.95 -11.13
CA ASP A 262 -7.96 4.33 -10.30
C ASP A 262 -9.22 3.60 -10.81
N PRO A 263 -9.34 2.27 -10.54
CA PRO A 263 -10.44 1.47 -11.03
C PRO A 263 -11.76 1.90 -10.40
N GLN A 264 -12.79 2.00 -11.26
CA GLN A 264 -14.13 2.38 -10.86
C GLN A 264 -15.12 1.26 -11.21
N PRO A 265 -16.00 0.84 -10.31
CA PRO A 265 -17.00 -0.16 -10.62
C PRO A 265 -17.95 0.38 -11.69
N GLY A 266 -18.24 -0.43 -12.71
CA GLY A 266 -19.27 -0.14 -13.70
C GLY A 266 -18.89 0.82 -14.83
N LYS A 267 -17.69 1.41 -14.86
CA LYS A 267 -17.32 2.40 -15.89
C LYS A 267 -17.37 1.88 -17.31
N TYR A 268 -17.00 0.62 -17.54
CA TYR A 268 -17.02 -0.03 -18.86
C TYR A 268 -18.26 -0.90 -19.09
N PHE A 269 -19.11 -1.08 -18.10
CA PHE A 269 -20.45 -1.71 -18.25
C PHE A 269 -21.42 -0.68 -18.77
N SER A 270 -21.17 -0.06 -19.91
CA SER A 270 -22.02 1.00 -20.38
C SER A 270 -22.98 0.52 -21.44
N ARG A 271 -24.14 0.95 -21.26
CA ARG A 271 -25.12 1.67 -22.08
C ARG A 271 -25.25 1.31 -23.58
N ASP A 272 -24.27 0.70 -24.24
CA ASP A 272 -24.37 0.43 -25.70
C ASP A 272 -24.91 -0.96 -26.04
N ASP A 273 -25.01 -1.91 -25.11
CA ASP A 273 -25.42 -3.27 -25.45
C ASP A 273 -26.94 -3.55 -25.29
N GLY A 274 -27.75 -2.57 -24.87
CA GLY A 274 -29.20 -2.77 -24.75
C GLY A 274 -29.63 -3.97 -23.89
N ARG A 275 -28.68 -4.68 -23.31
CA ARG A 275 -28.85 -5.85 -22.47
C ARG A 275 -28.60 -5.45 -21.02
N THR A 276 -29.65 -5.07 -20.35
CA THR A 276 -29.64 -4.96 -18.88
C THR A 276 -29.13 -6.28 -18.29
N PRO A 277 -28.28 -6.22 -17.24
CA PRO A 277 -27.78 -7.43 -16.55
C PRO A 277 -28.90 -8.34 -15.99
N SER A 278 -30.12 -7.88 -16.01
CA SER A 278 -31.28 -8.52 -15.43
C SER A 278 -31.76 -9.80 -16.12
N ALA A 279 -31.40 -10.09 -17.36
CA ALA A 279 -32.05 -11.19 -18.10
C ALA A 279 -31.28 -12.52 -18.11
N LEU A 280 -30.01 -12.56 -17.67
CA LEU A 280 -29.20 -13.79 -17.73
C LEU A 280 -28.76 -14.35 -16.37
N PHE A 281 -29.09 -13.71 -15.24
CA PHE A 281 -28.62 -14.10 -13.92
C PHE A 281 -29.73 -14.31 -12.86
N ILE A 282 -30.98 -14.42 -13.26
CA ILE A 282 -32.14 -14.63 -12.33
C ILE A 282 -32.37 -16.11 -12.01
N SER A 283 -31.42 -16.98 -12.24
CA SER A 283 -31.61 -18.38 -11.84
C SER A 283 -30.40 -18.90 -11.10
N LEU A 284 -30.14 -18.45 -9.92
CA LEU A 284 -29.42 -19.22 -8.86
C LEU A 284 -29.23 -18.32 -7.60
N THR A 285 -30.09 -18.56 -6.61
CA THR A 285 -29.98 -18.33 -5.17
C THR A 285 -29.74 -16.91 -4.64
N GLU A 286 -30.67 -16.51 -3.86
CA GLU A 286 -30.86 -15.30 -3.05
C GLU A 286 -29.66 -14.97 -2.13
N VAL A 287 -29.44 -13.68 -1.91
CA VAL A 287 -28.80 -12.98 -0.78
C VAL A 287 -27.38 -12.44 -0.93
N SER A 288 -26.55 -12.81 -1.96
CA SER A 288 -25.15 -12.31 -2.02
C SER A 288 -24.74 -11.63 -3.34
N GLN A 289 -25.64 -11.32 -4.24
CA GLN A 289 -25.34 -10.94 -5.63
C GLN A 289 -24.78 -9.54 -5.88
N PRO A 290 -25.19 -8.45 -5.21
CA PRO A 290 -24.71 -7.10 -5.54
C PRO A 290 -23.20 -6.92 -5.29
N LEU A 291 -22.70 -7.43 -4.19
CA LEU A 291 -21.27 -7.32 -3.79
C LEU A 291 -20.33 -8.09 -4.72
N TYR A 292 -20.73 -9.25 -5.21
CA TYR A 292 -19.89 -10.07 -6.11
C TYR A 292 -19.76 -9.44 -7.51
N LEU A 293 -20.82 -8.86 -8.03
CA LEU A 293 -20.81 -8.16 -9.32
C LEU A 293 -19.94 -6.91 -9.27
N ASP A 294 -19.99 -6.16 -8.18
CA ASP A 294 -19.18 -4.96 -7.99
C ASP A 294 -17.68 -5.29 -7.91
N VAL A 295 -17.31 -6.33 -7.18
CA VAL A 295 -15.89 -6.76 -7.06
C VAL A 295 -15.35 -7.25 -8.40
N PHE A 296 -16.15 -8.01 -9.17
CA PHE A 296 -15.71 -8.49 -10.48
C PHE A 296 -15.61 -7.34 -11.49
N SER A 297 -16.56 -6.42 -11.50
CA SER A 297 -16.54 -5.26 -12.40
C SER A 297 -15.34 -4.34 -12.10
N LEU A 298 -15.02 -4.16 -10.82
CA LEU A 298 -13.86 -3.40 -10.37
C LEU A 298 -12.53 -4.03 -10.84
N ARG A 299 -12.41 -5.37 -10.76
CA ARG A 299 -11.24 -6.08 -11.27
C ARG A 299 -11.11 -5.96 -12.78
N LEU A 300 -12.21 -6.08 -13.50
CA LEU A 300 -12.24 -5.96 -14.95
C LEU A 300 -11.84 -4.57 -15.42
N ASP A 301 -12.36 -3.52 -14.76
CA ASP A 301 -11.98 -2.12 -15.00
C ASP A 301 -10.48 -1.92 -14.75
N HIS A 302 -9.94 -2.50 -13.67
CA HIS A 302 -8.52 -2.40 -13.36
C HIS A 302 -7.64 -3.04 -14.45
N VAL A 303 -8.00 -4.25 -14.88
CA VAL A 303 -7.29 -4.93 -15.99
C VAL A 303 -7.38 -4.13 -17.28
N ALA A 304 -8.53 -3.51 -17.58
CA ALA A 304 -8.69 -2.64 -18.73
C ALA A 304 -7.74 -1.45 -18.70
N ARG A 305 -7.64 -0.76 -17.56
CA ARG A 305 -6.72 0.37 -17.39
C ARG A 305 -5.25 -0.02 -17.53
N ILE A 306 -4.90 -1.20 -17.03
CA ILE A 306 -3.55 -1.76 -17.22
C ILE A 306 -3.27 -1.98 -18.72
N ILE A 307 -4.23 -2.52 -19.48
CA ILE A 307 -4.08 -2.72 -20.92
C ILE A 307 -4.03 -1.37 -21.67
N GLU A 308 -4.82 -0.39 -21.27
CA GLU A 308 -4.78 0.96 -21.86
C GLU A 308 -3.41 1.61 -21.69
N LEU A 309 -2.75 1.39 -20.54
CA LEU A 309 -1.46 1.99 -20.24
C LEU A 309 -0.28 1.23 -20.84
N LEU A 310 -0.28 -0.09 -20.71
CA LEU A 310 0.89 -0.94 -21.01
C LEU A 310 0.74 -1.74 -22.31
N GLY A 311 -0.42 -1.68 -22.95
CA GLY A 311 -0.73 -2.42 -24.15
C GLY A 311 -1.29 -3.83 -23.89
N ARG A 312 -1.40 -4.62 -24.93
CA ARG A 312 -2.02 -5.95 -24.88
C ARG A 312 -1.26 -6.91 -23.99
N ILE A 313 -1.98 -7.61 -23.11
CA ILE A 313 -1.40 -8.66 -22.28
C ILE A 313 -0.95 -9.83 -23.19
N PRO A 314 0.29 -10.31 -23.04
CA PRO A 314 0.78 -11.46 -23.80
C PRO A 314 -0.11 -12.69 -23.60
N PRO A 315 -0.43 -13.46 -24.67
CA PRO A 315 -1.30 -14.63 -24.57
C PRO A 315 -0.83 -15.67 -23.53
N GLN A 316 0.48 -15.83 -23.37
CA GLN A 316 1.07 -16.76 -22.40
C GLN A 316 0.66 -16.41 -20.96
N ILE A 317 0.48 -15.11 -20.65
CA ILE A 317 0.03 -14.63 -19.33
C ILE A 317 -1.50 -14.68 -19.26
N ALA A 318 -2.19 -14.19 -20.30
CA ALA A 318 -3.64 -14.16 -20.34
C ALA A 318 -4.27 -15.55 -20.17
N PHE A 319 -3.61 -16.59 -20.70
CA PHE A 319 -4.12 -17.99 -20.69
C PHE A 319 -3.41 -18.92 -19.71
N SER A 320 -2.48 -18.44 -18.91
CA SER A 320 -1.80 -19.24 -17.87
C SER A 320 -2.74 -19.71 -16.74
N TRP A 321 -3.96 -19.21 -16.72
CA TRP A 321 -4.90 -19.43 -15.64
C TRP A 321 -6.19 -20.17 -16.10
N ASN A 322 -6.61 -21.18 -15.37
CA ASN A 322 -7.82 -21.96 -15.66
C ASN A 322 -9.12 -21.14 -15.68
N LYS A 323 -9.12 -19.93 -15.11
CA LYS A 323 -10.25 -18.99 -15.09
C LYS A 323 -10.07 -17.81 -16.05
N SER A 324 -9.06 -17.83 -16.91
CA SER A 324 -8.78 -16.76 -17.90
C SER A 324 -9.99 -16.48 -18.82
N THR A 325 -10.79 -17.50 -19.11
CA THR A 325 -12.04 -17.41 -19.87
C THR A 325 -13.08 -16.47 -19.24
N LYS A 326 -12.92 -16.09 -17.98
CA LYS A 326 -13.78 -15.08 -17.34
C LYS A 326 -13.42 -13.65 -17.76
N PHE A 327 -12.15 -13.42 -18.09
CA PHE A 327 -11.62 -12.11 -18.46
C PHE A 327 -11.36 -11.97 -19.95
N PHE A 328 -10.89 -13.03 -20.62
CA PHE A 328 -10.41 -12.96 -21.99
C PHE A 328 -11.16 -13.92 -22.92
N SER A 329 -11.42 -13.47 -24.14
CA SER A 329 -11.85 -14.30 -25.25
C SER A 329 -10.68 -15.16 -25.77
N ARG A 330 -10.97 -16.20 -26.56
CA ARG A 330 -9.92 -17.04 -27.19
C ARG A 330 -8.83 -16.27 -27.93
N PRO A 331 -9.10 -15.19 -28.67
CA PRO A 331 -8.04 -14.37 -29.26
C PRO A 331 -7.32 -13.45 -28.25
N GLY A 332 -7.63 -13.50 -26.94
CA GLY A 332 -6.97 -12.72 -25.90
C GLY A 332 -7.47 -11.27 -25.77
N ALA A 333 -8.63 -10.96 -26.32
CA ALA A 333 -9.31 -9.70 -26.08
C ALA A 333 -10.06 -9.73 -24.75
N LEU A 334 -10.12 -8.58 -24.06
CA LEU A 334 -10.85 -8.47 -22.81
C LEU A 334 -12.35 -8.64 -23.07
N LEU A 335 -13.00 -9.51 -22.30
CA LEU A 335 -14.43 -9.73 -22.39
C LEU A 335 -15.20 -8.54 -21.80
N ARG A 336 -16.39 -8.24 -22.37
CA ARG A 336 -17.32 -7.21 -21.89
C ARG A 336 -16.79 -5.76 -21.96
N ILE A 337 -15.65 -5.53 -22.57
CA ILE A 337 -15.10 -4.20 -22.81
C ILE A 337 -14.80 -4.10 -24.30
N SER A 338 -15.60 -3.34 -25.02
CA SER A 338 -15.51 -3.20 -26.47
C SER A 338 -14.56 -2.09 -26.92
N ARG A 339 -14.39 -1.07 -26.08
CA ARG A 339 -13.54 0.10 -26.40
C ARG A 339 -12.53 0.35 -25.30
N LEU A 340 -11.27 0.25 -25.63
CA LEU A 340 -10.13 0.70 -24.82
C LEU A 340 -9.61 2.01 -25.40
N SER A 341 -9.11 2.88 -24.52
CA SER A 341 -8.49 4.17 -24.92
C SER A 341 -7.01 4.17 -24.54
N PRO A 342 -6.12 3.56 -25.36
CA PRO A 342 -4.71 3.44 -25.02
C PRO A 342 -4.06 4.80 -24.82
N ARG A 343 -3.29 4.94 -23.74
CA ARG A 343 -2.48 6.11 -23.43
C ARG A 343 -1.16 5.67 -22.83
N SER A 344 -0.06 6.08 -23.43
CA SER A 344 1.27 5.77 -22.89
C SER A 344 1.57 6.57 -21.62
N LEU A 345 2.44 6.03 -20.75
CA LEU A 345 2.98 6.80 -19.61
C LEU A 345 3.57 8.14 -20.05
N HIS A 346 4.26 8.14 -21.19
CA HIS A 346 4.86 9.35 -21.76
C HIS A 346 3.80 10.40 -22.06
N SER A 347 2.70 10.04 -22.74
CA SER A 347 1.63 10.96 -23.08
C SER A 347 0.90 11.48 -21.84
N ILE A 348 0.68 10.62 -20.84
CA ILE A 348 0.05 11.03 -19.58
C ILE A 348 0.91 12.07 -18.84
N LEU A 349 2.20 11.80 -18.68
CA LEU A 349 3.11 12.72 -17.97
C LEU A 349 3.30 14.05 -18.74
N ALA A 350 3.46 14.01 -20.07
CA ALA A 350 3.67 15.19 -20.87
C ALA A 350 2.41 16.05 -21.04
N GLU A 351 1.26 15.42 -21.36
CA GLU A 351 0.03 16.14 -21.72
C GLU A 351 -0.81 16.53 -20.50
N ARG A 352 -0.89 15.64 -19.49
CA ARG A 352 -1.74 15.87 -18.32
C ARG A 352 -0.99 16.53 -17.18
N HIS A 353 0.27 16.13 -16.94
CA HIS A 353 1.10 16.65 -15.86
C HIS A 353 2.10 17.72 -16.34
N HIS A 354 2.14 18.02 -17.63
CA HIS A 354 2.98 19.07 -18.23
C HIS A 354 4.49 18.89 -17.96
N TRP A 355 4.93 17.64 -17.81
CA TRP A 355 6.34 17.35 -17.61
C TRP A 355 7.14 17.53 -18.91
N THR A 356 8.36 18.00 -18.76
CA THR A 356 9.29 18.13 -19.89
C THR A 356 9.78 16.77 -20.38
N LYS A 357 10.23 16.70 -21.63
CA LYS A 357 10.80 15.46 -22.18
C LYS A 357 11.97 14.93 -21.34
N HIS A 358 12.76 15.82 -20.74
CA HIS A 358 13.90 15.47 -19.91
C HIS A 358 13.48 14.81 -18.58
N GLU A 359 12.31 15.08 -18.08
CA GLU A 359 11.73 14.46 -16.88
C GLU A 359 10.98 13.18 -17.23
N VAL A 360 10.15 13.21 -18.28
CA VAL A 360 9.28 12.09 -18.69
C VAL A 360 10.11 10.86 -19.07
N THR A 361 11.13 11.02 -19.89
CA THR A 361 11.88 9.88 -20.45
C THR A 361 12.60 9.07 -19.38
N PRO A 362 13.40 9.67 -18.45
CA PRO A 362 14.06 8.90 -17.40
C PRO A 362 13.08 8.28 -16.41
N PHE A 363 12.01 9.00 -16.06
CA PHE A 363 11.00 8.48 -15.13
C PHE A 363 10.22 7.31 -15.73
N THR A 364 9.80 7.42 -16.99
CA THR A 364 9.14 6.31 -17.69
C THR A 364 10.05 5.09 -17.79
N SER A 365 11.34 5.29 -18.09
CA SER A 365 12.31 4.18 -18.13
C SER A 365 12.52 3.50 -16.77
N PHE A 366 12.32 4.22 -15.67
CA PHE A 366 12.33 3.66 -14.32
C PHE A 366 11.05 2.87 -14.01
N LEU A 367 9.87 3.37 -14.41
CA LEU A 367 8.59 2.75 -14.09
C LEU A 367 8.33 1.45 -14.87
N LEU A 368 8.63 1.44 -16.17
CA LEU A 368 8.27 0.31 -17.05
C LEU A 368 8.83 -1.04 -16.60
N PRO A 369 10.08 -1.16 -16.13
CA PRO A 369 10.60 -2.43 -15.59
C PRO A 369 9.85 -2.91 -14.32
N ALA A 370 9.33 -1.99 -13.51
CA ALA A 370 8.53 -2.32 -12.33
C ALA A 370 7.10 -2.76 -12.68
N LEU A 371 6.61 -2.37 -13.87
CA LEU A 371 5.26 -2.65 -14.37
C LEU A 371 5.22 -3.76 -15.44
N GLN A 372 6.25 -4.61 -15.51
CA GLN A 372 6.25 -5.76 -16.41
C GLN A 372 5.12 -6.72 -16.08
N TYR A 373 4.42 -7.21 -17.11
CA TYR A 373 3.33 -8.17 -16.96
C TYR A 373 3.76 -9.47 -16.31
N ALA A 374 4.86 -10.05 -16.83
CA ALA A 374 5.43 -11.28 -16.30
C ALA A 374 6.19 -11.01 -15.01
N PRO A 375 5.80 -11.61 -13.87
CA PRO A 375 6.47 -11.37 -12.58
C PRO A 375 7.96 -11.74 -12.59
N ASP A 376 8.34 -12.79 -13.35
CA ASP A 376 9.72 -13.26 -13.51
C ASP A 376 10.60 -12.32 -14.35
N ARG A 377 9.99 -11.46 -15.19
CA ARG A 377 10.67 -10.42 -15.96
C ARG A 377 10.62 -9.04 -15.32
N ARG A 378 9.82 -8.88 -14.27
CA ARG A 378 9.71 -7.64 -13.53
C ARG A 378 11.01 -7.38 -12.78
N ALA A 379 11.46 -6.12 -12.78
CA ALA A 379 12.66 -5.73 -12.05
C ALA A 379 12.55 -6.09 -10.57
N THR A 380 13.66 -6.51 -9.99
CA THR A 380 13.79 -6.69 -8.53
C THR A 380 14.05 -5.34 -7.85
N ALA A 381 13.87 -5.28 -6.53
CA ALA A 381 14.19 -4.08 -5.76
C ALA A 381 15.65 -3.63 -5.96
N ALA A 382 16.59 -4.60 -6.02
CA ALA A 382 18.01 -4.31 -6.28
C ALA A 382 18.24 -3.71 -7.67
N GLN A 383 17.56 -4.21 -8.70
CA GLN A 383 17.67 -3.66 -10.06
C GLN A 383 17.05 -2.26 -10.15
N CYS A 384 15.91 -2.03 -9.49
CA CYS A 384 15.32 -0.69 -9.41
C CYS A 384 16.26 0.31 -8.72
N LEU A 385 16.95 -0.09 -7.64
CA LEU A 385 17.92 0.76 -6.92
C LEU A 385 19.10 1.19 -7.79
N GLN A 386 19.49 0.37 -8.78
CA GLN A 386 20.59 0.67 -9.70
C GLN A 386 20.19 1.56 -10.87
N HIS A 387 18.90 1.90 -10.99
CA HIS A 387 18.43 2.70 -12.12
C HIS A 387 18.93 4.15 -12.03
N ALA A 388 19.48 4.66 -13.12
CA ALA A 388 20.11 5.98 -13.19
C ALA A 388 19.18 7.13 -12.76
N TRP A 389 17.87 7.01 -13.00
CA TRP A 389 16.91 8.03 -12.59
C TRP A 389 16.90 8.29 -11.07
N LEU A 390 17.15 7.27 -10.23
CA LEU A 390 17.23 7.45 -8.77
C LEU A 390 18.51 8.15 -8.31
N SER A 391 19.57 8.09 -9.11
CA SER A 391 20.89 8.65 -8.77
C SER A 391 21.16 10.01 -9.41
N ALA A 392 20.30 10.44 -10.33
CA ALA A 392 20.45 11.67 -11.11
C ALA A 392 20.08 12.94 -10.34
#